data_75c7bb0470748a3a154d81d65c75e891
#
_entry.id   75c7bb0470748a3a154d81d65c75e891
#
_cell.length_a   1.000
_cell.length_b   1.000
_cell.length_c   1.000
_cell.angle_alpha   90.00
_cell.angle_beta   90.00
_cell.angle_gamma   90.00
#
_symmetry.space_group_name_H-M   'P 1'
#
loop_
_entity.id
_entity.type
_entity.pdbx_description
1 polymer ?
#
loop_
_entity_poly.entity_id
_entity_poly.type
_entity_poly.pdbx_seq_one_letter_code
_entity_poly.pdbx_strand_id
1 'polypeptide(L)'
;MTNKQKRVSMVALLLANFIGGLDTTMLNTALPHIIKDLNGVNQLGLLTSILLFFIALTTVLWGKLGEVIGNKKAFQIATVIFASASFLGGLSWNIWVMVFARGMMGLGIGGMVSIPYVIYAELFPESKERAKALGWVTAFYSVASILGPIIGGFIVDLLGWSWVFYSLIPFGLLSVILLQVFYQETVVTHKPKVDAVGSGLLVAVSGLLLYWISHVTSQTLFINLGFAGAVVILATILWQWEKRVEDPILPISLLKNSSYLTKNMLMVLIYAFTIGYSIYAPMWAQLVLKTNATLAGGTQILSSIAVMVATRLAASLIGRWTFKKLINVGFASIAFSAIMMALAPVSASYLYIAGSGAFLGLGQGLVFPPVQVAFQDAVPKAQLNIATTFSLLMRTLGQTFMASIYGLVYASQVQLTNGTAQAYQGLHLIFIIALIAILLGWMLNQITWKL
;
A
#
# COMPACT_ATOMS: atom_id res chain seq x y z
N MET A 1 -22.50 -25.88 -0.55
CA MET A 1 -22.22 -25.29 -1.89
C MET A 1 -21.65 -26.34 -2.82
N THR A 2 -22.06 -26.33 -4.11
CA THR A 2 -21.49 -27.19 -5.15
C THR A 2 -20.05 -26.75 -5.52
N ASN A 3 -19.25 -27.66 -6.11
CA ASN A 3 -17.90 -27.30 -6.58
C ASN A 3 -17.89 -26.16 -7.61
N LYS A 4 -18.96 -26.05 -8.44
CA LYS A 4 -19.13 -24.95 -9.39
C LYS A 4 -19.34 -23.63 -8.65
N GLN A 5 -20.20 -23.60 -7.66
CA GLN A 5 -20.45 -22.41 -6.83
C GLN A 5 -19.17 -21.93 -6.11
N LYS A 6 -18.42 -22.85 -5.50
CA LYS A 6 -17.14 -22.52 -4.85
C LYS A 6 -16.13 -21.88 -5.81
N ARG A 7 -15.97 -22.45 -7.03
CA ARG A 7 -15.05 -21.93 -8.05
C ARG A 7 -15.46 -20.55 -8.55
N VAL A 8 -16.75 -20.32 -8.82
CA VAL A 8 -17.23 -19.03 -9.29
C VAL A 8 -17.13 -17.97 -8.21
N SER A 9 -17.45 -18.30 -6.95
CA SER A 9 -17.25 -17.39 -5.83
C SER A 9 -15.76 -17.03 -5.65
N MET A 10 -14.86 -18.00 -5.82
CA MET A 10 -13.43 -17.75 -5.80
C MET A 10 -13.01 -16.77 -6.91
N VAL A 11 -13.50 -16.96 -8.14
CA VAL A 11 -13.19 -16.05 -9.27
C VAL A 11 -13.70 -14.64 -8.98
N ALA A 12 -14.91 -14.50 -8.41
CA ALA A 12 -15.45 -13.19 -8.01
C ALA A 12 -14.51 -12.46 -7.02
N LEU A 13 -14.02 -13.16 -6.02
CA LEU A 13 -13.12 -12.61 -5.02
C LEU A 13 -11.72 -12.29 -5.59
N LEU A 14 -11.21 -13.13 -6.51
CA LEU A 14 -9.95 -12.89 -7.21
C LEU A 14 -10.04 -11.65 -8.10
N LEU A 15 -11.18 -11.40 -8.77
CA LEU A 15 -11.42 -10.18 -9.54
C LEU A 15 -11.32 -8.94 -8.64
N ALA A 16 -11.91 -8.96 -7.45
CA ALA A 16 -11.84 -7.84 -6.53
C ALA A 16 -10.40 -7.54 -6.09
N ASN A 17 -9.62 -8.58 -5.74
CA ASN A 17 -8.21 -8.42 -5.39
C ASN A 17 -7.38 -7.91 -6.58
N PHE A 18 -7.69 -8.36 -7.79
CA PHE A 18 -7.04 -7.90 -9.01
C PHE A 18 -7.29 -6.41 -9.26
N ILE A 19 -8.56 -5.96 -9.10
CA ILE A 19 -8.93 -4.55 -9.22
C ILE A 19 -8.18 -3.69 -8.19
N GLY A 20 -8.13 -4.12 -6.93
CA GLY A 20 -7.39 -3.41 -5.88
C GLY A 20 -5.90 -3.27 -6.22
N GLY A 21 -5.29 -4.32 -6.80
CA GLY A 21 -3.92 -4.28 -7.29
C GLY A 21 -3.72 -3.36 -8.50
N LEU A 22 -4.65 -3.38 -9.46
CA LEU A 22 -4.63 -2.49 -10.62
C LEU A 22 -4.77 -1.03 -10.21
N ASP A 23 -5.76 -0.68 -9.38
CA ASP A 23 -6.00 0.70 -8.96
C ASP A 23 -4.77 1.33 -8.32
N THR A 24 -4.11 0.61 -7.42
CA THR A 24 -2.93 1.11 -6.72
C THR A 24 -1.73 1.38 -7.64
N THR A 25 -1.67 0.73 -8.81
CA THR A 25 -0.52 0.84 -9.72
C THR A 25 -0.81 1.64 -11.00
N MET A 26 -2.03 1.56 -11.55
CA MET A 26 -2.45 2.31 -12.73
C MET A 26 -2.42 3.83 -12.48
N LEU A 27 -2.81 4.26 -11.29
CA LEU A 27 -2.81 5.68 -10.95
C LEU A 27 -1.43 6.32 -11.08
N ASN A 28 -0.36 5.61 -10.75
CA ASN A 28 1.00 6.16 -10.76
C ASN A 28 1.39 6.70 -12.14
N THR A 29 0.88 6.12 -13.22
CA THR A 29 1.09 6.60 -14.59
C THR A 29 0.17 7.75 -14.99
N ALA A 30 -0.99 7.87 -14.35
CA ALA A 30 -1.95 8.94 -14.58
C ALA A 30 -1.64 10.22 -13.78
N LEU A 31 -0.86 10.12 -12.68
CA LEU A 31 -0.60 11.23 -11.76
C LEU A 31 -0.13 12.52 -12.43
N PRO A 32 0.87 12.53 -13.36
CA PRO A 32 1.32 13.76 -14.01
C PRO A 32 0.20 14.48 -14.76
N HIS A 33 -0.70 13.74 -15.41
CA HIS A 33 -1.84 14.29 -16.14
C HIS A 33 -2.89 14.84 -15.17
N ILE A 34 -3.24 14.10 -14.12
CA ILE A 34 -4.21 14.51 -13.09
C ILE A 34 -3.75 15.81 -12.42
N ILE A 35 -2.52 15.87 -11.93
CA ILE A 35 -2.01 17.07 -11.23
C ILE A 35 -1.90 18.27 -12.13
N LYS A 36 -1.63 18.07 -13.43
CA LYS A 36 -1.61 19.15 -14.43
C LYS A 36 -3.01 19.67 -14.71
N ASP A 37 -3.96 18.78 -15.03
CA ASP A 37 -5.31 19.17 -15.44
C ASP A 37 -6.13 19.76 -14.30
N LEU A 38 -5.93 19.25 -13.06
CA LEU A 38 -6.65 19.71 -11.87
C LEU A 38 -5.86 20.75 -11.04
N ASN A 39 -4.70 21.23 -11.52
CA ASN A 39 -3.81 22.16 -10.82
C ASN A 39 -3.45 21.68 -9.40
N GLY A 40 -3.19 20.37 -9.24
CA GLY A 40 -3.11 19.68 -7.97
C GLY A 40 -1.71 19.34 -7.47
N VAL A 41 -0.65 20.05 -7.89
CA VAL A 41 0.75 19.74 -7.52
C VAL A 41 0.92 19.75 -6.00
N ASN A 42 0.31 20.71 -5.30
CA ASN A 42 0.41 20.86 -3.84
C ASN A 42 -0.29 19.73 -3.08
N GLN A 43 -1.30 19.10 -3.69
CA GLN A 43 -2.08 18.02 -3.12
C GLN A 43 -1.56 16.63 -3.53
N LEU A 44 -0.46 16.53 -4.28
CA LEU A 44 0.08 15.25 -4.75
C LEU A 44 0.33 14.26 -3.61
N GLY A 45 0.94 14.72 -2.52
CA GLY A 45 1.19 13.89 -1.35
C GLY A 45 -0.10 13.37 -0.70
N LEU A 46 -1.11 14.24 -0.57
CA LEU A 46 -2.41 13.87 -0.04
C LEU A 46 -3.15 12.92 -1.00
N LEU A 47 -3.14 13.20 -2.30
CA LEU A 47 -3.78 12.39 -3.34
C LEU A 47 -3.26 10.95 -3.34
N THR A 48 -1.96 10.76 -3.16
CA THR A 48 -1.32 9.44 -3.17
C THR A 48 -1.46 8.72 -1.82
N SER A 49 -1.47 9.45 -0.71
CA SER A 49 -1.50 8.88 0.63
C SER A 49 -2.92 8.58 1.14
N ILE A 50 -3.93 9.36 0.76
CA ILE A 50 -5.30 9.25 1.29
C ILE A 50 -5.94 7.88 0.99
N LEU A 51 -5.70 7.31 -0.17
CA LEU A 51 -6.18 5.97 -0.52
C LEU A 51 -5.58 4.93 0.44
N LEU A 52 -4.24 4.93 0.58
CA LEU A 52 -3.52 3.98 1.43
C LEU A 52 -3.94 4.13 2.90
N PHE A 53 -4.17 5.38 3.33
CA PHE A 53 -4.67 5.70 4.66
C PHE A 53 -6.00 4.99 4.95
N PHE A 54 -6.99 5.16 4.06
CA PHE A 54 -8.28 4.53 4.26
C PHE A 54 -8.22 3.00 4.08
N ILE A 55 -7.40 2.46 3.17
CA ILE A 55 -7.17 1.01 3.07
C ILE A 55 -6.66 0.47 4.41
N ALA A 56 -5.62 1.10 5.00
CA ALA A 56 -5.03 0.64 6.25
C ALA A 56 -6.04 0.56 7.39
N LEU A 57 -6.80 1.64 7.58
CA LEU A 57 -7.76 1.75 8.68
C LEU A 57 -8.97 0.84 8.49
N THR A 58 -9.50 0.78 7.28
CA THR A 58 -10.77 0.10 7.02
C THR A 58 -10.63 -1.40 6.83
N THR A 59 -9.42 -1.89 6.51
CA THR A 59 -9.15 -3.34 6.43
C THR A 59 -9.56 -4.07 7.73
N VAL A 60 -9.26 -3.50 8.90
CA VAL A 60 -9.64 -4.06 10.20
C VAL A 60 -11.15 -3.89 10.44
N LEU A 61 -11.69 -2.72 10.13
CA LEU A 61 -13.10 -2.40 10.33
C LEU A 61 -14.03 -3.30 9.50
N TRP A 62 -13.71 -3.53 8.23
CA TRP A 62 -14.48 -4.39 7.34
C TRP A 62 -14.49 -5.84 7.79
N GLY A 63 -13.37 -6.37 8.32
CA GLY A 63 -13.35 -7.71 8.90
C GLY A 63 -14.39 -7.87 10.00
N LYS A 64 -14.40 -6.95 10.96
CA LYS A 64 -15.38 -6.92 12.06
C LYS A 64 -16.81 -6.66 11.58
N LEU A 65 -16.99 -5.74 10.62
CA LEU A 65 -18.31 -5.45 10.05
C LEU A 65 -18.88 -6.68 9.32
N GLY A 66 -18.06 -7.44 8.62
CA GLY A 66 -18.43 -8.70 7.99
C GLY A 66 -19.01 -9.73 8.97
N GLU A 67 -18.47 -9.80 10.18
CA GLU A 67 -18.99 -10.68 11.23
C GLU A 67 -20.38 -10.23 11.77
N VAL A 68 -20.69 -8.93 11.70
CA VAL A 68 -21.96 -8.34 12.18
C VAL A 68 -23.07 -8.40 11.14
N ILE A 69 -22.79 -7.98 9.89
CA ILE A 69 -23.81 -7.86 8.83
C ILE A 69 -23.77 -8.99 7.81
N GLY A 70 -22.79 -9.88 7.93
CA GLY A 70 -22.46 -10.94 6.98
C GLY A 70 -21.36 -10.53 6.01
N ASN A 71 -20.45 -11.47 5.73
CA ASN A 71 -19.29 -11.24 4.86
C ASN A 71 -19.70 -10.91 3.42
N LYS A 72 -20.76 -11.55 2.91
CA LYS A 72 -21.32 -11.30 1.58
C LYS A 72 -21.78 -9.86 1.43
N LYS A 73 -22.63 -9.39 2.36
CA LYS A 73 -23.18 -8.02 2.33
C LYS A 73 -22.07 -6.99 2.51
N ALA A 74 -21.17 -7.22 3.46
CA ALA A 74 -20.06 -6.33 3.72
C ALA A 74 -19.16 -6.14 2.49
N PHE A 75 -18.81 -7.26 1.79
CA PHE A 75 -18.06 -7.21 0.56
C PHE A 75 -18.78 -6.44 -0.54
N GLN A 76 -20.08 -6.66 -0.71
CA GLN A 76 -20.88 -5.97 -1.72
C GLN A 76 -20.94 -4.47 -1.46
N ILE A 77 -21.18 -4.06 -0.22
CA ILE A 77 -21.19 -2.64 0.18
C ILE A 77 -19.82 -2.00 -0.10
N ALA A 78 -18.74 -2.66 0.30
CA ALA A 78 -17.37 -2.17 0.06
C ALA A 78 -17.10 -1.98 -1.44
N THR A 79 -17.50 -2.96 -2.27
CA THR A 79 -17.29 -2.90 -3.73
C THR A 79 -18.17 -1.84 -4.40
N VAL A 80 -19.40 -1.64 -3.93
CA VAL A 80 -20.27 -0.57 -4.43
C VAL A 80 -19.73 0.81 -4.06
N ILE A 81 -19.23 0.98 -2.83
CA ILE A 81 -18.54 2.21 -2.40
C ILE A 81 -17.34 2.47 -3.34
N PHE A 82 -16.51 1.47 -3.60
CA PHE A 82 -15.39 1.60 -4.52
C PHE A 82 -15.83 2.00 -5.93
N ALA A 83 -16.83 1.33 -6.51
CA ALA A 83 -17.31 1.61 -7.86
C ALA A 83 -17.89 3.03 -7.98
N SER A 84 -18.70 3.46 -7.00
CA SER A 84 -19.27 4.82 -6.94
C SER A 84 -18.19 5.88 -6.78
N ALA A 85 -17.21 5.62 -5.93
CA ALA A 85 -16.08 6.51 -5.72
C ALA A 85 -15.16 6.57 -6.95
N SER A 86 -14.96 5.45 -7.64
CA SER A 86 -14.23 5.37 -8.90
C SER A 86 -14.92 6.19 -9.99
N PHE A 87 -16.24 6.10 -10.09
CA PHE A 87 -17.02 6.93 -11.01
C PHE A 87 -16.84 8.43 -10.70
N LEU A 88 -16.93 8.82 -9.42
CA LEU A 88 -16.70 10.20 -8.99
C LEU A 88 -15.25 10.65 -9.29
N GLY A 89 -14.27 9.76 -9.10
CA GLY A 89 -12.87 10.01 -9.43
C GLY A 89 -12.66 10.36 -10.90
N GLY A 90 -13.27 9.59 -11.80
CA GLY A 90 -13.22 9.87 -13.24
C GLY A 90 -13.95 11.16 -13.66
N LEU A 91 -14.96 11.60 -12.89
CA LEU A 91 -15.69 12.86 -13.11
C LEU A 91 -15.06 14.07 -12.42
N SER A 92 -13.94 13.93 -11.72
CA SER A 92 -13.40 14.99 -10.89
C SER A 92 -13.08 16.25 -11.69
N TRP A 93 -13.70 17.38 -11.31
CA TRP A 93 -13.52 18.72 -11.91
C TRP A 93 -12.53 19.60 -11.14
N ASN A 94 -12.10 19.17 -9.96
CA ASN A 94 -11.04 19.80 -9.18
C ASN A 94 -10.32 18.75 -8.33
N ILE A 95 -9.15 19.14 -7.82
CA ILE A 95 -8.28 18.22 -7.05
C ILE A 95 -8.92 17.73 -5.73
N TRP A 96 -9.76 18.53 -5.08
CA TRP A 96 -10.38 18.15 -3.80
C TRP A 96 -11.46 17.08 -3.97
N VAL A 97 -12.22 17.15 -5.09
CA VAL A 97 -13.16 16.07 -5.45
C VAL A 97 -12.39 14.78 -5.74
N MET A 98 -11.26 14.88 -6.43
CA MET A 98 -10.38 13.73 -6.67
C MET A 98 -9.84 13.14 -5.35
N VAL A 99 -9.34 13.98 -4.43
CA VAL A 99 -8.86 13.54 -3.10
C VAL A 99 -9.98 12.85 -2.32
N PHE A 100 -11.18 13.42 -2.32
CA PHE A 100 -12.36 12.81 -1.67
C PHE A 100 -12.70 11.46 -2.30
N ALA A 101 -12.77 11.39 -3.64
CA ALA A 101 -13.03 10.15 -4.36
C ALA A 101 -11.98 9.08 -4.04
N ARG A 102 -10.69 9.43 -4.00
CA ARG A 102 -9.59 8.52 -3.62
C ARG A 102 -9.74 8.01 -2.17
N GLY A 103 -10.13 8.86 -1.24
CA GLY A 103 -10.43 8.43 0.13
C GLY A 103 -11.58 7.41 0.18
N MET A 104 -12.67 7.69 -0.51
CA MET A 104 -13.82 6.77 -0.61
C MET A 104 -13.45 5.46 -1.34
N MET A 105 -12.59 5.51 -2.37
CA MET A 105 -12.06 4.29 -3.02
C MET A 105 -11.26 3.46 -2.02
N GLY A 106 -10.42 4.10 -1.18
CA GLY A 106 -9.66 3.43 -0.12
C GLY A 106 -10.56 2.73 0.90
N LEU A 107 -11.68 3.37 1.28
CA LEU A 107 -12.71 2.72 2.12
C LEU A 107 -13.23 1.42 1.48
N GLY A 108 -13.55 1.45 0.18
CA GLY A 108 -14.03 0.28 -0.55
C GLY A 108 -12.96 -0.81 -0.70
N ILE A 109 -11.74 -0.44 -1.11
CA ILE A 109 -10.63 -1.40 -1.30
C ILE A 109 -10.30 -2.13 0.00
N GLY A 110 -10.35 -1.43 1.15
CA GLY A 110 -10.12 -2.07 2.45
C GLY A 110 -11.00 -3.30 2.68
N GLY A 111 -12.30 -3.22 2.32
CA GLY A 111 -13.22 -4.35 2.38
C GLY A 111 -13.00 -5.37 1.25
N MET A 112 -12.74 -4.91 0.03
CA MET A 112 -12.46 -5.78 -1.13
C MET A 112 -11.20 -6.63 -0.93
N VAL A 113 -10.25 -6.19 -0.11
CA VAL A 113 -9.03 -6.93 0.19
C VAL A 113 -9.18 -7.81 1.44
N SER A 114 -9.81 -7.33 2.51
CA SER A 114 -9.87 -8.06 3.79
C SER A 114 -10.92 -9.17 3.82
N ILE A 115 -12.14 -8.88 3.36
CA ILE A 115 -13.26 -9.81 3.45
C ILE A 115 -13.03 -11.12 2.65
N PRO A 116 -12.43 -11.10 1.45
CA PRO A 116 -12.11 -12.33 0.72
C PRO A 116 -11.32 -13.36 1.51
N TYR A 117 -10.41 -12.94 2.38
CA TYR A 117 -9.64 -13.88 3.20
C TYR A 117 -10.52 -14.68 4.16
N VAL A 118 -11.56 -14.03 4.72
CA VAL A 118 -12.54 -14.68 5.58
C VAL A 118 -13.39 -15.65 4.76
N ILE A 119 -13.91 -15.20 3.61
CA ILE A 119 -14.73 -16.06 2.73
C ILE A 119 -13.91 -17.24 2.20
N TYR A 120 -12.62 -17.09 1.89
CA TYR A 120 -11.77 -18.22 1.50
C TYR A 120 -11.62 -19.26 2.64
N ALA A 121 -11.57 -18.82 3.91
CA ALA A 121 -11.54 -19.74 5.04
C ALA A 121 -12.84 -20.53 5.17
N GLU A 122 -13.99 -19.93 4.87
CA GLU A 122 -15.30 -20.61 4.84
C GLU A 122 -15.44 -21.55 3.64
N LEU A 123 -15.02 -21.12 2.43
CA LEU A 123 -15.12 -21.92 1.22
C LEU A 123 -14.21 -23.15 1.21
N PHE A 124 -13.02 -23.01 1.83
CA PHE A 124 -11.96 -24.01 1.86
C PHE A 124 -11.49 -24.28 3.30
N PRO A 125 -12.28 -25.08 4.08
CA PRO A 125 -11.91 -25.41 5.47
C PRO A 125 -10.58 -26.18 5.57
N GLU A 126 -10.27 -27.00 4.57
CA GLU A 126 -9.00 -27.73 4.52
C GLU A 126 -7.83 -26.78 4.28
N SER A 127 -6.81 -26.85 5.15
CA SER A 127 -5.61 -25.99 5.08
C SER A 127 -4.90 -26.05 3.73
N LYS A 128 -4.86 -27.24 3.10
CA LYS A 128 -4.21 -27.44 1.80
C LYS A 128 -4.97 -26.76 0.65
N GLU A 129 -6.29 -26.84 0.63
CA GLU A 129 -7.13 -26.18 -0.39
C GLU A 129 -7.12 -24.67 -0.20
N ARG A 130 -7.22 -24.21 1.06
CA ARG A 130 -7.13 -22.79 1.41
C ARG A 130 -5.79 -22.20 1.02
N ALA A 131 -4.67 -22.89 1.26
CA ALA A 131 -3.35 -22.44 0.84
C ALA A 131 -3.25 -22.28 -0.70
N LYS A 132 -3.86 -23.20 -1.47
CA LYS A 132 -3.94 -23.07 -2.93
C LYS A 132 -4.76 -21.83 -3.36
N ALA A 133 -5.92 -21.58 -2.72
CA ALA A 133 -6.74 -20.41 -2.99
C ALA A 133 -6.00 -19.10 -2.72
N LEU A 134 -5.31 -19.02 -1.56
CA LEU A 134 -4.49 -17.85 -1.21
C LEU A 134 -3.27 -17.68 -2.14
N GLY A 135 -2.73 -18.78 -2.66
CA GLY A 135 -1.71 -18.73 -3.71
C GLY A 135 -2.20 -18.06 -4.99
N TRP A 136 -3.45 -18.32 -5.38
CA TRP A 136 -4.08 -17.61 -6.50
C TRP A 136 -4.29 -16.12 -6.22
N VAL A 137 -4.68 -15.73 -5.01
CA VAL A 137 -4.78 -14.32 -4.60
C VAL A 137 -3.44 -13.60 -4.83
N THR A 138 -2.35 -14.19 -4.34
CA THR A 138 -1.00 -13.63 -4.51
C THR A 138 -0.60 -13.54 -5.99
N ALA A 139 -0.91 -14.57 -6.78
CA ALA A 139 -0.61 -14.58 -8.21
C ALA A 139 -1.40 -13.48 -8.97
N PHE A 140 -2.69 -13.34 -8.72
CA PHE A 140 -3.52 -12.30 -9.35
C PHE A 140 -3.08 -10.89 -8.95
N TYR A 141 -2.74 -10.68 -7.69
CA TYR A 141 -2.20 -9.39 -7.23
C TYR A 141 -0.86 -9.07 -7.91
N SER A 142 0.04 -10.07 -8.05
CA SER A 142 1.31 -9.87 -8.75
C SER A 142 1.12 -9.53 -10.22
N VAL A 143 0.20 -10.22 -10.90
CA VAL A 143 -0.14 -9.91 -12.30
C VAL A 143 -0.72 -8.51 -12.41
N ALA A 144 -1.61 -8.10 -11.50
CA ALA A 144 -2.16 -6.74 -11.45
C ALA A 144 -1.06 -5.68 -11.27
N SER A 145 -0.10 -5.95 -10.40
CA SER A 145 1.02 -5.03 -10.14
C SER A 145 1.94 -4.85 -11.35
N ILE A 146 2.08 -5.89 -12.19
CA ILE A 146 2.86 -5.82 -13.43
C ILE A 146 2.08 -5.13 -14.54
N LEU A 147 0.83 -5.53 -14.74
CA LEU A 147 0.00 -5.04 -15.83
C LEU A 147 -0.57 -3.64 -15.58
N GLY A 148 -0.79 -3.28 -14.30
CA GLY A 148 -1.43 -2.01 -13.93
C GLY A 148 -0.76 -0.78 -14.54
N PRO A 149 0.54 -0.56 -14.36
CA PRO A 149 1.22 0.60 -14.91
C PRO A 149 1.18 0.65 -16.44
N ILE A 150 1.24 -0.50 -17.11
CA ILE A 150 1.18 -0.59 -18.58
C ILE A 150 -0.22 -0.28 -19.07
N ILE A 151 -1.23 -0.95 -18.52
CA ILE A 151 -2.64 -0.74 -18.88
C ILE A 151 -3.05 0.68 -18.53
N GLY A 152 -2.65 1.17 -17.35
CA GLY A 152 -2.92 2.54 -16.92
C GLY A 152 -2.32 3.56 -17.86
N GLY A 153 -1.06 3.38 -18.25
CA GLY A 153 -0.38 4.25 -19.22
C GLY A 153 -1.07 4.22 -20.58
N PHE A 154 -1.40 3.04 -21.10
CA PHE A 154 -2.11 2.88 -22.37
C PHE A 154 -3.48 3.57 -22.37
N ILE A 155 -4.24 3.41 -21.28
CA ILE A 155 -5.53 4.09 -21.12
C ILE A 155 -5.33 5.61 -21.08
N VAL A 156 -4.34 6.11 -20.35
CA VAL A 156 -4.05 7.54 -20.27
C VAL A 156 -3.69 8.12 -21.64
N ASP A 157 -2.83 7.43 -22.39
CA ASP A 157 -2.37 7.87 -23.70
C ASP A 157 -3.50 7.91 -24.77
N LEU A 158 -4.46 6.97 -24.72
CA LEU A 158 -5.52 6.85 -25.71
C LEU A 158 -6.82 7.57 -25.33
N LEU A 159 -7.23 7.47 -24.07
CA LEU A 159 -8.56 7.87 -23.61
C LEU A 159 -8.52 8.97 -22.53
N GLY A 160 -7.33 9.24 -21.98
CA GLY A 160 -7.15 10.18 -20.89
C GLY A 160 -7.28 9.53 -19.50
N TRP A 161 -6.82 10.26 -18.48
CA TRP A 161 -6.71 9.76 -17.10
C TRP A 161 -8.05 9.37 -16.44
N SER A 162 -9.16 9.99 -16.82
CA SER A 162 -10.50 9.68 -16.29
C SER A 162 -10.89 8.22 -16.53
N TRP A 163 -10.51 7.65 -17.67
CA TRP A 163 -10.82 6.27 -18.02
C TRP A 163 -10.06 5.24 -17.19
N VAL A 164 -8.97 5.62 -16.54
CA VAL A 164 -8.30 4.76 -15.57
C VAL A 164 -9.27 4.36 -14.47
N PHE A 165 -10.08 5.30 -14.00
CA PHE A 165 -11.10 5.07 -12.98
C PHE A 165 -12.31 4.30 -13.52
N TYR A 166 -12.85 4.71 -14.68
CA TYR A 166 -14.03 4.07 -15.24
C TYR A 166 -13.80 2.61 -15.63
N SER A 167 -12.59 2.26 -16.07
CA SER A 167 -12.24 0.90 -16.50
C SER A 167 -12.35 -0.14 -15.39
N LEU A 168 -12.24 0.26 -14.12
CA LEU A 168 -12.31 -0.65 -12.97
C LEU A 168 -13.75 -0.99 -12.55
N ILE A 169 -14.72 -0.14 -12.88
CA ILE A 169 -16.12 -0.26 -12.44
C ILE A 169 -16.79 -1.56 -12.94
N PRO A 170 -16.71 -1.91 -14.24
CA PRO A 170 -17.38 -3.12 -14.75
C PRO A 170 -16.91 -4.39 -14.04
N PHE A 171 -15.62 -4.49 -13.75
CA PHE A 171 -15.06 -5.66 -13.07
C PHE A 171 -15.50 -5.72 -11.61
N GLY A 172 -15.59 -4.57 -10.91
CA GLY A 172 -16.12 -4.49 -9.55
C GLY A 172 -17.59 -4.95 -9.49
N LEU A 173 -18.43 -4.43 -10.38
CA LEU A 173 -19.84 -4.82 -10.47
C LEU A 173 -19.99 -6.30 -10.83
N LEU A 174 -19.19 -6.82 -11.76
CA LEU A 174 -19.18 -8.24 -12.11
C LEU A 174 -18.82 -9.10 -10.89
N SER A 175 -17.84 -8.70 -10.08
CA SER A 175 -17.47 -9.39 -8.84
C SER A 175 -18.66 -9.45 -7.86
N VAL A 176 -19.39 -8.34 -7.67
CA VAL A 176 -20.59 -8.28 -6.83
C VAL A 176 -21.68 -9.22 -7.34
N ILE A 177 -21.99 -9.18 -8.65
CA ILE A 177 -23.02 -10.01 -9.26
C ILE A 177 -22.69 -11.50 -9.13
N LEU A 178 -21.45 -11.89 -9.44
CA LEU A 178 -21.01 -13.28 -9.32
C LEU A 178 -21.10 -13.77 -7.88
N LEU A 179 -20.68 -12.96 -6.90
CA LEU A 179 -20.76 -13.33 -5.48
C LEU A 179 -22.23 -13.39 -5.02
N GLN A 180 -23.07 -12.47 -5.51
CA GLN A 180 -24.51 -12.47 -5.18
C GLN A 180 -25.20 -13.77 -5.60
N VAL A 181 -24.90 -14.25 -6.80
CA VAL A 181 -25.59 -15.41 -7.40
C VAL A 181 -25.03 -16.73 -6.87
N PHE A 182 -23.73 -16.85 -6.67
CA PHE A 182 -23.08 -18.13 -6.46
C PHE A 182 -22.64 -18.39 -5.02
N TYR A 183 -22.39 -17.34 -4.21
CA TYR A 183 -21.97 -17.50 -2.83
C TYR A 183 -23.18 -17.57 -1.89
N GLN A 184 -23.25 -18.66 -1.13
CA GLN A 184 -24.21 -18.86 -0.05
C GLN A 184 -23.46 -18.76 1.27
N GLU A 185 -23.75 -17.72 2.04
CA GLU A 185 -23.15 -17.45 3.32
C GLU A 185 -23.67 -18.38 4.40
N THR A 186 -22.78 -18.93 5.20
CA THR A 186 -23.14 -19.68 6.40
C THR A 186 -23.35 -18.67 7.53
N VAL A 187 -24.55 -18.60 8.08
CA VAL A 187 -24.89 -17.64 9.16
C VAL A 187 -24.00 -17.89 10.36
N VAL A 188 -23.19 -16.91 10.71
CA VAL A 188 -22.36 -16.93 11.93
C VAL A 188 -23.16 -16.32 13.08
N THR A 189 -23.36 -17.11 14.16
CA THR A 189 -24.16 -16.71 15.33
C THR A 189 -23.40 -15.89 16.37
N HIS A 190 -22.10 -15.59 16.16
CA HIS A 190 -21.29 -14.87 17.14
C HIS A 190 -21.24 -13.38 16.78
N LYS A 191 -21.62 -12.52 17.75
CA LYS A 191 -21.48 -11.06 17.61
C LYS A 191 -20.18 -10.63 18.29
N PRO A 192 -19.12 -10.33 17.54
CA PRO A 192 -17.87 -9.85 18.14
C PRO A 192 -18.06 -8.46 18.75
N LYS A 193 -17.35 -8.19 19.83
CA LYS A 193 -17.23 -6.85 20.38
C LYS A 193 -16.30 -6.04 19.47
N VAL A 194 -16.82 -4.97 18.88
CA VAL A 194 -16.02 -4.04 18.09
C VAL A 194 -15.54 -2.90 19.00
N ASP A 195 -14.25 -2.71 19.14
CA ASP A 195 -13.70 -1.51 19.78
C ASP A 195 -13.86 -0.29 18.85
N ALA A 196 -15.08 0.28 18.86
CA ALA A 196 -15.39 1.45 18.04
C ALA A 196 -14.63 2.70 18.51
N VAL A 197 -14.34 2.81 19.81
CA VAL A 197 -13.62 3.97 20.37
C VAL A 197 -12.15 3.93 20.00
N GLY A 198 -11.48 2.78 20.19
CA GLY A 198 -10.09 2.60 19.76
C GLY A 198 -9.92 2.78 18.25
N SER A 199 -10.88 2.25 17.45
CA SER A 199 -10.92 2.48 15.99
C SER A 199 -11.01 3.97 15.66
N GLY A 200 -11.94 4.70 16.28
CA GLY A 200 -12.12 6.14 16.08
C GLY A 200 -10.90 6.96 16.48
N LEU A 201 -10.27 6.62 17.61
CA LEU A 201 -9.04 7.27 18.08
C LEU A 201 -7.86 6.99 17.12
N LEU A 202 -7.71 5.77 16.61
CA LEU A 202 -6.67 5.43 15.63
C LEU A 202 -6.85 6.23 14.35
N VAL A 203 -8.08 6.34 13.85
CA VAL A 203 -8.43 7.17 12.69
C VAL A 203 -8.08 8.64 12.96
N ALA A 204 -8.46 9.16 14.14
CA ALA A 204 -8.23 10.55 14.50
C ALA A 204 -6.73 10.89 14.61
N VAL A 205 -5.95 10.05 15.31
CA VAL A 205 -4.48 10.22 15.45
C VAL A 205 -3.80 10.18 14.08
N SER A 206 -4.09 9.12 13.30
CA SER A 206 -3.43 8.92 12.01
C SER A 206 -3.87 9.96 10.98
N GLY A 207 -5.15 10.36 10.99
CA GLY A 207 -5.69 11.39 10.11
C GLY A 207 -5.15 12.77 10.41
N LEU A 208 -5.05 13.13 11.71
CA LEU A 208 -4.46 14.39 12.13
C LEU A 208 -2.97 14.46 11.76
N LEU A 209 -2.25 13.35 11.95
CA LEU A 209 -0.84 13.24 11.57
C LEU A 209 -0.67 13.39 10.04
N LEU A 210 -1.51 12.73 9.24
CA LEU A 210 -1.48 12.85 7.78
C LEU A 210 -1.77 14.29 7.33
N TYR A 211 -2.79 14.91 7.91
CA TYR A 211 -3.13 16.31 7.62
C TYR A 211 -1.99 17.25 7.98
N TRP A 212 -1.40 17.08 9.16
CA TRP A 212 -0.27 17.89 9.60
C TRP A 212 0.94 17.75 8.68
N ILE A 213 1.35 16.51 8.36
CA ILE A 213 2.46 16.26 7.40
C ILE A 213 2.18 16.96 6.08
N SER A 214 0.96 16.87 5.54
CA SER A 214 0.61 17.45 4.24
C SER A 214 0.65 18.99 4.21
N HIS A 215 0.61 19.67 5.37
CA HIS A 215 0.53 21.12 5.47
C HIS A 215 1.67 21.75 6.28
N VAL A 216 2.65 20.98 6.73
CA VAL A 216 3.69 21.44 7.67
C VAL A 216 4.50 22.63 7.14
N THR A 217 4.73 22.72 5.84
CA THR A 217 5.49 23.81 5.20
C THR A 217 4.66 25.07 4.94
N SER A 218 3.33 24.95 4.92
CA SER A 218 2.43 26.09 4.66
C SER A 218 1.96 26.80 5.93
N GLN A 219 2.30 26.26 7.11
CA GLN A 219 1.82 26.75 8.40
C GLN A 219 2.94 27.37 9.24
N THR A 220 2.56 28.28 10.14
CA THR A 220 3.49 28.90 11.09
C THR A 220 4.00 27.87 12.10
N LEU A 221 5.16 28.15 12.71
CA LEU A 221 5.73 27.30 13.75
C LEU A 221 4.75 27.04 14.90
N PHE A 222 4.01 28.06 15.33
CA PHE A 222 3.05 27.96 16.43
C PHE A 222 1.91 26.99 16.11
N ILE A 223 1.37 27.02 14.90
CA ILE A 223 0.33 26.10 14.44
C ILE A 223 0.90 24.67 14.35
N ASN A 224 2.10 24.50 13.83
CA ASN A 224 2.78 23.21 13.77
C ASN A 224 3.01 22.60 15.16
N LEU A 225 3.41 23.39 16.14
CA LEU A 225 3.53 22.94 17.55
C LEU A 225 2.16 22.53 18.12
N GLY A 226 1.09 23.25 17.78
CA GLY A 226 -0.28 22.90 18.15
C GLY A 226 -0.71 21.53 17.60
N PHE A 227 -0.44 21.27 16.32
CA PHE A 227 -0.71 19.96 15.70
C PHE A 227 0.14 18.84 16.34
N ALA A 228 1.42 19.07 16.57
CA ALA A 228 2.29 18.12 17.26
C ALA A 228 1.74 17.77 18.65
N GLY A 229 1.36 18.78 19.43
CA GLY A 229 0.74 18.60 20.74
C GLY A 229 -0.57 17.81 20.68
N ALA A 230 -1.45 18.13 19.72
CA ALA A 230 -2.71 17.42 19.53
C ALA A 230 -2.50 15.94 19.14
N VAL A 231 -1.53 15.64 18.27
CA VAL A 231 -1.17 14.26 17.90
C VAL A 231 -0.68 13.50 19.13
N VAL A 232 0.21 14.09 19.94
CA VAL A 232 0.73 13.46 21.16
C VAL A 232 -0.38 13.20 22.18
N ILE A 233 -1.28 14.17 22.38
CA ILE A 233 -2.43 14.02 23.31
C ILE A 233 -3.33 12.87 22.84
N LEU A 234 -3.75 12.87 21.57
CA LEU A 234 -4.62 11.82 21.02
C LEU A 234 -3.95 10.45 21.04
N ALA A 235 -2.66 10.38 20.72
CA ALA A 235 -1.89 9.13 20.79
C ALA A 235 -1.79 8.60 22.24
N THR A 236 -1.66 9.50 23.23
CA THR A 236 -1.64 9.15 24.65
C THR A 236 -3.02 8.64 25.09
N ILE A 237 -4.11 9.29 24.66
CA ILE A 237 -5.48 8.84 24.94
C ILE A 237 -5.72 7.46 24.31
N LEU A 238 -5.35 7.25 23.04
CA LEU A 238 -5.43 5.96 22.37
C LEU A 238 -4.65 4.89 23.14
N TRP A 239 -3.40 5.17 23.52
CA TRP A 239 -2.57 4.25 24.28
C TRP A 239 -3.17 3.86 25.63
N GLN A 240 -3.78 4.82 26.35
CA GLN A 240 -4.45 4.55 27.62
C GLN A 240 -5.74 3.77 27.44
N TRP A 241 -6.49 4.04 26.37
CA TRP A 241 -7.70 3.32 26.00
C TRP A 241 -7.40 1.85 25.71
N GLU A 242 -6.48 1.60 24.80
CA GLU A 242 -6.07 0.26 24.36
C GLU A 242 -5.53 -0.64 25.51
N LYS A 243 -5.02 -0.01 26.58
CA LYS A 243 -4.63 -0.77 27.81
C LYS A 243 -5.80 -1.31 28.62
N ARG A 244 -6.99 -0.78 28.42
CA ARG A 244 -8.18 -1.09 29.25
C ARG A 244 -9.17 -2.00 28.54
N VAL A 245 -9.07 -2.11 27.23
CA VAL A 245 -10.01 -2.89 26.41
C VAL A 245 -9.58 -4.34 26.36
N GLU A 246 -10.57 -5.25 26.42
CA GLU A 246 -10.33 -6.71 26.35
C GLU A 246 -9.78 -7.16 25.00
N ASP A 247 -10.32 -6.58 23.87
CA ASP A 247 -9.89 -6.87 22.51
C ASP A 247 -9.32 -5.61 21.81
N PRO A 248 -8.08 -5.19 22.16
CA PRO A 248 -7.48 -3.97 21.62
C PRO A 248 -7.16 -4.11 20.14
N ILE A 249 -7.27 -2.97 19.41
CA ILE A 249 -6.84 -2.88 17.99
C ILE A 249 -5.32 -2.86 17.92
N LEU A 250 -4.68 -2.12 18.85
CA LEU A 250 -3.23 -2.07 18.97
C LEU A 250 -2.77 -3.09 20.01
N PRO A 251 -2.14 -4.20 19.61
CA PRO A 251 -1.69 -5.23 20.55
C PRO A 251 -0.48 -4.73 21.35
N ILE A 252 -0.74 -4.09 22.49
CA ILE A 252 0.30 -3.48 23.36
C ILE A 252 1.35 -4.51 23.79
N SER A 253 0.97 -5.76 24.00
CA SER A 253 1.92 -6.84 24.30
C SER A 253 2.96 -7.03 23.20
N LEU A 254 2.56 -6.90 21.93
CA LEU A 254 3.46 -6.99 20.78
C LEU A 254 4.33 -5.76 20.62
N LEU A 255 3.81 -4.57 20.98
CA LEU A 255 4.58 -3.32 20.95
C LEU A 255 5.72 -3.30 21.99
N LYS A 256 5.61 -4.09 23.05
CA LYS A 256 6.69 -4.29 24.04
C LYS A 256 7.72 -5.34 23.60
N ASN A 257 7.42 -6.16 22.60
CA ASN A 257 8.33 -7.14 22.05
C ASN A 257 9.31 -6.46 21.10
N SER A 258 10.51 -6.15 21.55
CA SER A 258 11.55 -5.46 20.78
C SER A 258 11.90 -6.20 19.48
N SER A 259 12.00 -7.54 19.52
CA SER A 259 12.30 -8.35 18.33
C SER A 259 11.22 -8.23 17.26
N TYR A 260 9.93 -8.30 17.66
CA TYR A 260 8.79 -8.13 16.77
C TYR A 260 8.76 -6.71 16.18
N LEU A 261 8.86 -5.69 17.04
CA LEU A 261 8.77 -4.29 16.63
C LEU A 261 9.86 -3.93 15.64
N THR A 262 11.09 -4.36 15.88
CA THR A 262 12.23 -4.04 15.01
C THR A 262 12.06 -4.68 13.62
N LYS A 263 11.62 -5.93 13.55
CA LYS A 263 11.37 -6.59 12.25
C LYS A 263 10.25 -5.89 11.48
N ASN A 264 9.22 -5.39 12.18
CA ASN A 264 8.19 -4.57 11.54
C ASN A 264 8.73 -3.22 11.05
N MET A 265 9.62 -2.56 11.80
CA MET A 265 10.26 -1.32 11.36
C MET A 265 11.09 -1.52 10.09
N LEU A 266 11.80 -2.66 9.95
CA LEU A 266 12.49 -2.99 8.69
C LEU A 266 11.50 -3.05 7.50
N MET A 267 10.32 -3.66 7.71
CA MET A 267 9.28 -3.70 6.68
C MET A 267 8.78 -2.29 6.33
N VAL A 268 8.49 -1.45 7.33
CA VAL A 268 8.05 -0.06 7.11
C VAL A 268 9.05 0.71 6.26
N LEU A 269 10.35 0.61 6.57
CA LEU A 269 11.41 1.33 5.84
C LEU A 269 11.57 0.84 4.38
N ILE A 270 11.47 -0.47 4.14
CA ILE A 270 11.51 -1.02 2.78
C ILE A 270 10.30 -0.53 1.96
N TYR A 271 9.11 -0.57 2.56
CA TYR A 271 7.91 -0.12 1.88
C TYR A 271 7.86 1.40 1.70
N ALA A 272 8.54 2.17 2.57
CA ALA A 272 8.75 3.60 2.38
C ALA A 272 9.53 3.91 1.09
N PHE A 273 10.60 3.17 0.80
CA PHE A 273 11.31 3.32 -0.48
C PHE A 273 10.48 2.82 -1.66
N THR A 274 9.79 1.69 -1.47
CA THR A 274 8.97 1.09 -2.52
C THR A 274 7.90 2.06 -3.04
N ILE A 275 7.17 2.72 -2.14
CA ILE A 275 6.13 3.67 -2.55
C ILE A 275 6.73 4.87 -3.29
N GLY A 276 7.90 5.35 -2.85
CA GLY A 276 8.64 6.40 -3.54
C GLY A 276 8.99 6.00 -4.97
N TYR A 277 9.58 4.82 -5.16
CA TYR A 277 9.92 4.33 -6.49
C TYR A 277 8.66 4.12 -7.35
N SER A 278 7.63 3.49 -6.79
CA SER A 278 6.39 3.17 -7.51
C SER A 278 5.68 4.40 -8.07
N ILE A 279 5.67 5.51 -7.33
CA ILE A 279 5.04 6.77 -7.75
C ILE A 279 5.98 7.58 -8.65
N TYR A 280 7.24 7.74 -8.24
CA TYR A 280 8.10 8.77 -8.82
C TYR A 280 9.01 8.28 -9.95
N ALA A 281 9.24 6.97 -10.14
CA ALA A 281 9.95 6.48 -11.31
C ALA A 281 9.15 6.67 -12.62
N PRO A 282 7.83 6.35 -12.68
CA PRO A 282 7.01 6.74 -13.84
C PRO A 282 6.90 8.25 -14.05
N MET A 283 6.84 9.03 -12.96
CA MET A 283 6.85 10.51 -13.06
C MET A 283 8.16 11.02 -13.64
N TRP A 284 9.31 10.43 -13.25
CA TRP A 284 10.61 10.76 -13.84
C TRP A 284 10.61 10.52 -15.36
N ALA A 285 10.14 9.33 -15.77
CA ALA A 285 10.07 8.98 -17.18
C ALA A 285 9.21 9.98 -17.98
N GLN A 286 8.06 10.41 -17.45
CA GLN A 286 7.18 11.37 -18.14
C GLN A 286 7.72 12.80 -18.10
N LEU A 287 8.16 13.29 -16.96
CA LEU A 287 8.47 14.71 -16.74
C LEU A 287 9.89 15.09 -17.14
N VAL A 288 10.86 14.19 -16.94
CA VAL A 288 12.28 14.41 -17.23
C VAL A 288 12.65 13.84 -18.61
N LEU A 289 12.33 12.56 -18.86
CA LEU A 289 12.66 11.88 -20.11
C LEU A 289 11.64 12.17 -21.24
N LYS A 290 10.50 12.82 -20.92
CA LYS A 290 9.44 13.17 -21.87
C LYS A 290 8.84 11.95 -22.59
N THR A 291 8.81 10.80 -21.93
CA THR A 291 8.15 9.60 -22.47
C THR A 291 6.63 9.71 -22.32
N ASN A 292 5.88 8.91 -23.10
CA ASN A 292 4.45 8.75 -22.90
C ASN A 292 4.14 7.94 -21.63
N ALA A 293 2.89 7.94 -21.20
CA ALA A 293 2.47 7.27 -19.96
C ALA A 293 2.64 5.74 -20.05
N THR A 294 2.45 5.15 -21.23
CA THR A 294 2.66 3.70 -21.45
C THR A 294 4.10 3.28 -21.18
N LEU A 295 5.08 3.98 -21.76
CA LEU A 295 6.50 3.69 -21.51
C LEU A 295 6.87 3.98 -20.06
N ALA A 296 6.33 5.05 -19.48
CA ALA A 296 6.56 5.36 -18.06
C ALA A 296 6.09 4.23 -17.13
N GLY A 297 4.92 3.63 -17.41
CA GLY A 297 4.44 2.44 -16.71
C GLY A 297 5.40 1.26 -16.83
N GLY A 298 6.06 1.11 -17.96
CA GLY A 298 7.06 0.08 -18.23
C GLY A 298 8.26 0.11 -17.25
N THR A 299 8.56 1.23 -16.60
CA THR A 299 9.63 1.31 -15.58
C THR A 299 9.43 0.36 -14.41
N GLN A 300 8.18 -0.05 -14.14
CA GLN A 300 7.82 -0.97 -13.05
C GLN A 300 7.99 -2.45 -13.40
N ILE A 301 8.11 -2.79 -14.69
CA ILE A 301 8.13 -4.20 -15.15
C ILE A 301 9.31 -4.95 -14.57
N LEU A 302 10.52 -4.39 -14.72
CA LEU A 302 11.74 -5.03 -14.25
C LEU A 302 11.73 -5.21 -12.73
N SER A 303 11.20 -4.24 -11.98
CA SER A 303 11.03 -4.35 -10.53
C SER A 303 10.10 -5.51 -10.18
N SER A 304 8.95 -5.59 -10.81
CA SER A 304 7.93 -6.62 -10.52
C SER A 304 8.44 -8.04 -10.85
N ILE A 305 9.11 -8.22 -11.99
CA ILE A 305 9.72 -9.49 -12.37
C ILE A 305 10.81 -9.87 -11.37
N ALA A 306 11.65 -8.91 -11.00
CA ALA A 306 12.75 -9.12 -10.06
C ALA A 306 12.24 -9.52 -8.66
N VAL A 307 11.15 -8.89 -8.15
CA VAL A 307 10.49 -9.31 -6.89
C VAL A 307 10.07 -10.77 -6.97
N MET A 308 9.40 -11.17 -8.05
CA MET A 308 8.88 -12.53 -8.19
C MET A 308 10.02 -13.58 -8.22
N VAL A 309 11.08 -13.31 -8.97
CA VAL A 309 12.26 -14.19 -9.07
C VAL A 309 12.99 -14.25 -7.72
N ALA A 310 13.23 -13.10 -7.10
CA ALA A 310 13.98 -13.01 -5.84
C ALA A 310 13.21 -13.62 -4.66
N THR A 311 11.88 -13.49 -4.62
CA THR A 311 11.04 -14.14 -3.59
C THR A 311 11.17 -15.67 -3.67
N ARG A 312 11.16 -16.21 -4.89
CA ARG A 312 11.35 -17.66 -5.11
C ARG A 312 12.76 -18.11 -4.72
N LEU A 313 13.76 -17.30 -5.07
CA LEU A 313 15.15 -17.52 -4.67
C LEU A 313 15.30 -17.46 -3.13
N ALA A 314 14.73 -16.46 -2.47
CA ALA A 314 14.75 -16.36 -1.02
C ALA A 314 14.15 -17.59 -0.35
N ALA A 315 12.98 -18.06 -0.82
CA ALA A 315 12.34 -19.27 -0.29
C ALA A 315 13.23 -20.52 -0.42
N SER A 316 14.01 -20.66 -1.51
CA SER A 316 14.94 -21.76 -1.70
C SER A 316 16.23 -21.66 -0.87
N LEU A 317 16.59 -20.45 -0.46
CA LEU A 317 17.80 -20.17 0.34
C LEU A 317 17.50 -20.19 1.86
N ILE A 318 16.24 -20.04 2.27
CA ILE A 318 15.83 -20.21 3.68
C ILE A 318 16.20 -21.64 4.13
N GLY A 319 16.91 -21.74 5.25
CA GLY A 319 17.46 -22.99 5.75
C GLY A 319 18.91 -23.28 5.30
N ARG A 320 19.36 -22.69 4.17
CA ARG A 320 20.77 -22.76 3.74
C ARG A 320 21.56 -21.52 4.17
N TRP A 321 20.92 -20.34 4.13
CA TRP A 321 21.48 -19.08 4.57
C TRP A 321 20.75 -18.61 5.82
N THR A 322 21.47 -17.86 6.67
CA THR A 322 20.85 -17.21 7.82
C THR A 322 19.93 -16.08 7.34
N PHE A 323 18.84 -15.83 8.06
CA PHE A 323 17.95 -14.70 7.77
C PHE A 323 18.71 -13.38 7.69
N LYS A 324 19.66 -13.15 8.61
CA LYS A 324 20.54 -11.96 8.60
C LYS A 324 21.27 -11.79 7.27
N LYS A 325 21.84 -12.87 6.70
CA LYS A 325 22.57 -12.82 5.43
C LYS A 325 21.63 -12.48 4.27
N LEU A 326 20.46 -13.13 4.18
CA LEU A 326 19.46 -12.84 3.15
C LEU A 326 19.00 -11.39 3.20
N ILE A 327 18.67 -10.92 4.40
CA ILE A 327 18.19 -9.53 4.63
C ILE A 327 19.30 -8.54 4.27
N ASN A 328 20.55 -8.79 4.63
CA ASN A 328 21.68 -7.91 4.29
C ASN A 328 21.90 -7.80 2.77
N VAL A 329 21.87 -8.92 2.05
CA VAL A 329 22.00 -8.90 0.59
C VAL A 329 20.82 -8.16 -0.04
N GLY A 330 19.61 -8.37 0.48
CA GLY A 330 18.44 -7.66 0.00
C GLY A 330 18.53 -6.14 0.26
N PHE A 331 18.92 -5.70 1.48
CA PHE A 331 19.15 -4.29 1.77
C PHE A 331 20.26 -3.67 0.92
N ALA A 332 21.35 -4.39 0.66
CA ALA A 332 22.40 -3.92 -0.24
C ALA A 332 21.86 -3.68 -1.66
N SER A 333 21.02 -4.58 -2.17
CA SER A 333 20.37 -4.42 -3.47
C SER A 333 19.42 -3.22 -3.51
N ILE A 334 18.59 -3.02 -2.46
CA ILE A 334 17.70 -1.85 -2.37
C ILE A 334 18.52 -0.56 -2.24
N ALA A 335 19.58 -0.56 -1.43
CA ALA A 335 20.47 0.61 -1.29
C ALA A 335 21.15 0.95 -2.62
N PHE A 336 21.58 -0.05 -3.39
CA PHE A 336 22.12 0.17 -4.72
C PHE A 336 21.10 0.81 -5.68
N SER A 337 19.86 0.33 -5.68
CA SER A 337 18.75 0.98 -6.41
C SER A 337 18.55 2.42 -5.98
N ALA A 338 18.53 2.68 -4.67
CA ALA A 338 18.36 4.02 -4.11
C ALA A 338 19.52 4.96 -4.48
N ILE A 339 20.76 4.46 -4.45
CA ILE A 339 21.95 5.21 -4.91
C ILE A 339 21.86 5.53 -6.39
N MET A 340 21.49 4.55 -7.23
CA MET A 340 21.28 4.80 -8.66
C MET A 340 20.29 5.95 -8.88
N MET A 341 19.13 5.93 -8.22
CA MET A 341 18.11 6.97 -8.37
C MET A 341 18.53 8.31 -7.75
N ALA A 342 19.22 8.29 -6.62
CA ALA A 342 19.74 9.50 -5.95
C ALA A 342 20.90 10.16 -6.73
N LEU A 343 21.63 9.44 -7.55
CA LEU A 343 22.72 9.92 -8.37
C LEU A 343 22.34 10.00 -9.87
N ALA A 344 21.08 9.74 -10.23
CA ALA A 344 20.63 9.72 -11.60
C ALA A 344 20.82 11.11 -12.25
N PRO A 345 21.61 11.24 -13.34
CA PRO A 345 21.75 12.51 -14.04
C PRO A 345 20.45 12.86 -14.81
N VAL A 346 20.27 14.14 -15.17
CA VAL A 346 19.14 14.57 -16.01
C VAL A 346 19.08 13.80 -17.33
N SER A 347 20.27 13.43 -17.86
CA SER A 347 20.44 12.65 -19.09
C SER A 347 20.33 11.13 -18.89
N ALA A 348 19.91 10.66 -17.69
CA ALA A 348 19.76 9.24 -17.43
C ALA A 348 18.82 8.61 -18.46
N SER A 349 19.23 7.47 -19.02
CA SER A 349 18.39 6.76 -20.00
C SER A 349 17.19 6.09 -19.34
N TYR A 350 16.15 5.79 -20.13
CA TYR A 350 15.00 5.00 -19.69
C TYR A 350 15.44 3.67 -19.03
N LEU A 351 16.41 2.96 -19.66
CA LEU A 351 16.93 1.69 -19.14
C LEU A 351 17.66 1.86 -17.81
N TYR A 352 18.25 3.00 -17.52
CA TYR A 352 18.86 3.32 -16.23
C TYR A 352 17.80 3.34 -15.12
N ILE A 353 16.69 4.06 -15.35
CA ILE A 353 15.58 4.13 -14.39
C ILE A 353 14.92 2.77 -14.19
N ALA A 354 14.56 2.08 -15.29
CA ALA A 354 13.96 0.76 -15.22
C ALA A 354 14.90 -0.28 -14.58
N GLY A 355 16.21 -0.19 -14.88
CA GLY A 355 17.25 -1.05 -14.31
C GLY A 355 17.42 -0.88 -12.81
N SER A 356 17.34 0.37 -12.30
CA SER A 356 17.33 0.61 -10.85
C SER A 356 16.18 -0.11 -10.16
N GLY A 357 15.01 -0.19 -10.82
CA GLY A 357 13.86 -0.96 -10.36
C GLY A 357 14.12 -2.46 -10.22
N ALA A 358 14.95 -3.05 -11.08
CA ALA A 358 15.34 -4.46 -10.95
C ALA A 358 16.08 -4.72 -9.62
N PHE A 359 17.00 -3.84 -9.23
CA PHE A 359 17.71 -3.96 -7.94
C PHE A 359 16.77 -3.75 -6.75
N LEU A 360 15.81 -2.83 -6.85
CA LEU A 360 14.74 -2.68 -5.86
C LEU A 360 13.97 -4.00 -5.71
N GLY A 361 13.48 -4.55 -6.82
CA GLY A 361 12.70 -5.77 -6.83
C GLY A 361 13.46 -6.97 -6.29
N LEU A 362 14.75 -7.14 -6.68
CA LEU A 362 15.62 -8.17 -6.14
C LEU A 362 15.74 -8.05 -4.62
N GLY A 363 15.99 -6.85 -4.13
CA GLY A 363 16.12 -6.59 -2.70
C GLY A 363 14.84 -6.89 -1.93
N GLN A 364 13.69 -6.42 -2.41
CA GLN A 364 12.38 -6.70 -1.80
C GLN A 364 12.09 -8.20 -1.72
N GLY A 365 12.27 -8.91 -2.83
CA GLY A 365 12.04 -10.35 -2.88
C GLY A 365 12.95 -11.14 -1.95
N LEU A 366 14.19 -10.68 -1.72
CA LEU A 366 15.12 -11.31 -0.78
C LEU A 366 14.83 -10.98 0.69
N VAL A 367 14.27 -9.79 0.99
CA VAL A 367 14.04 -9.35 2.39
C VAL A 367 12.66 -9.77 2.90
N PHE A 368 11.64 -9.67 2.05
CA PHE A 368 10.26 -9.85 2.50
C PHE A 368 9.99 -11.22 3.15
N PRO A 369 10.29 -12.39 2.51
CA PRO A 369 10.00 -13.68 3.10
C PRO A 369 10.73 -13.93 4.44
N PRO A 370 12.07 -13.72 4.56
CA PRO A 370 12.76 -13.99 5.81
C PRO A 370 12.35 -13.04 6.96
N VAL A 371 12.06 -11.78 6.69
CA VAL A 371 11.54 -10.85 7.72
C VAL A 371 10.14 -11.26 8.16
N GLN A 372 9.28 -11.66 7.20
CA GLN A 372 7.92 -12.15 7.50
C GLN A 372 7.96 -13.37 8.43
N VAL A 373 8.80 -14.37 8.13
CA VAL A 373 8.98 -15.55 8.98
C VAL A 373 9.56 -15.15 10.33
N ALA A 374 10.60 -14.33 10.34
CA ALA A 374 11.29 -13.94 11.56
C ALA A 374 10.40 -13.15 12.55
N PHE A 375 9.46 -12.30 12.08
CA PHE A 375 8.56 -11.64 13.00
C PHE A 375 7.45 -12.59 13.49
N GLN A 376 7.01 -13.54 12.64
CA GLN A 376 6.04 -14.56 13.04
C GLN A 376 6.61 -15.50 14.11
N ASP A 377 7.89 -15.86 14.00
CA ASP A 377 8.58 -16.68 15.00
C ASP A 377 8.83 -15.92 16.32
N ALA A 378 8.83 -14.58 16.28
CA ALA A 378 9.01 -13.73 17.47
C ALA A 378 7.76 -13.62 18.36
N VAL A 379 6.62 -14.20 17.94
CA VAL A 379 5.34 -14.10 18.66
C VAL A 379 4.75 -15.47 18.96
N PRO A 380 3.99 -15.63 20.08
CA PRO A 380 3.27 -16.86 20.38
C PRO A 380 2.27 -17.21 19.27
N LYS A 381 2.08 -18.50 18.99
CA LYS A 381 1.14 -18.98 17.95
C LYS A 381 -0.28 -18.44 18.12
N ALA A 382 -0.73 -18.27 19.35
CA ALA A 382 -2.05 -17.71 19.66
C ALA A 382 -2.22 -16.25 19.22
N GLN A 383 -1.11 -15.49 19.09
CA GLN A 383 -1.13 -14.08 18.71
C GLN A 383 -0.74 -13.85 17.23
N LEU A 384 -0.48 -14.91 16.46
CA LEU A 384 0.05 -14.83 15.10
C LEU A 384 -0.85 -14.03 14.15
N ASN A 385 -2.17 -14.23 14.24
CA ASN A 385 -3.13 -13.51 13.40
C ASN A 385 -3.12 -12.01 13.71
N ILE A 386 -3.17 -11.64 14.99
CA ILE A 386 -3.12 -10.23 15.44
C ILE A 386 -1.80 -9.59 15.03
N ALA A 387 -0.68 -10.29 15.23
CA ALA A 387 0.65 -9.84 14.86
C ALA A 387 0.78 -9.58 13.35
N THR A 388 0.24 -10.48 12.53
CA THR A 388 0.28 -10.34 11.06
C THR A 388 -0.59 -9.16 10.59
N THR A 389 -1.79 -9.02 11.13
CA THR A 389 -2.70 -7.90 10.81
C THR A 389 -2.10 -6.55 11.23
N PHE A 390 -1.51 -6.50 12.43
CA PHE A 390 -0.87 -5.29 12.92
C PHE A 390 0.39 -4.93 12.10
N SER A 391 1.17 -5.92 11.67
CA SER A 391 2.29 -5.70 10.74
C SER A 391 1.83 -5.10 9.42
N LEU A 392 0.71 -5.58 8.88
CA LEU A 392 0.11 -5.02 7.66
C LEU A 392 -0.34 -3.58 7.86
N LEU A 393 -0.98 -3.28 8.99
CA LEU A 393 -1.39 -1.91 9.35
C LEU A 393 -0.19 -0.97 9.44
N MET A 394 0.86 -1.35 10.20
CA MET A 394 2.08 -0.54 10.34
C MET A 394 2.75 -0.26 9.00
N ARG A 395 2.88 -1.29 8.16
CA ARG A 395 3.45 -1.17 6.82
C ARG A 395 2.66 -0.19 5.94
N THR A 396 1.34 -0.33 5.92
CA THR A 396 0.48 0.51 5.07
C THR A 396 0.42 1.95 5.58
N LEU A 397 0.37 2.17 6.89
CA LEU A 397 0.49 3.51 7.47
C LEU A 397 1.87 4.13 7.18
N GLY A 398 2.94 3.34 7.28
CA GLY A 398 4.28 3.80 6.90
C GLY A 398 4.36 4.25 5.44
N GLN A 399 3.78 3.47 4.51
CA GLN A 399 3.65 3.88 3.10
C GLN A 399 2.84 5.17 2.95
N THR A 400 1.74 5.30 3.69
CA THR A 400 0.86 6.48 3.67
C THR A 400 1.62 7.75 4.06
N PHE A 401 2.30 7.73 5.19
CA PHE A 401 3.06 8.89 5.66
C PHE A 401 4.23 9.23 4.74
N MET A 402 4.95 8.23 4.24
CA MET A 402 6.04 8.47 3.30
C MET A 402 5.56 8.98 1.95
N ALA A 403 4.43 8.50 1.43
CA ALA A 403 3.82 9.05 0.21
C ALA A 403 3.47 10.54 0.38
N SER A 404 2.94 10.92 1.56
CA SER A 404 2.65 12.33 1.88
C SER A 404 3.93 13.17 1.97
N ILE A 405 4.97 12.68 2.66
CA ILE A 405 6.27 13.36 2.77
C ILE A 405 6.90 13.57 1.40
N TYR A 406 6.94 12.54 0.56
CA TYR A 406 7.49 12.64 -0.79
C TYR A 406 6.71 13.63 -1.66
N GLY A 407 5.37 13.64 -1.54
CA GLY A 407 4.53 14.60 -2.25
C GLY A 407 4.80 16.03 -1.82
N LEU A 408 4.98 16.26 -0.51
CA LEU A 408 5.34 17.56 0.04
C LEU A 408 6.72 18.03 -0.47
N VAL A 409 7.73 17.16 -0.46
CA VAL A 409 9.06 17.45 -0.97
C VAL A 409 9.00 17.80 -2.46
N TYR A 410 8.26 17.03 -3.26
CA TYR A 410 8.07 17.33 -4.68
C TYR A 410 7.42 18.68 -4.88
N ALA A 411 6.29 18.94 -4.21
CA ALA A 411 5.54 20.19 -4.35
C ALA A 411 6.37 21.42 -3.96
N SER A 412 7.16 21.34 -2.89
CA SER A 412 8.02 22.46 -2.45
C SER A 412 9.05 22.87 -3.50
N GLN A 413 9.56 21.92 -4.27
CA GLN A 413 10.56 22.24 -5.33
C GLN A 413 9.89 22.79 -6.60
N VAL A 414 8.75 22.25 -6.99
CA VAL A 414 8.04 22.69 -8.20
C VAL A 414 7.46 24.09 -8.07
N GLN A 415 7.12 24.54 -6.86
CA GLN A 415 6.64 25.91 -6.61
C GLN A 415 7.73 26.98 -6.73
N LEU A 416 9.00 26.65 -6.45
CA LEU A 416 10.07 27.64 -6.36
C LEU A 416 10.48 28.20 -7.72
N THR A 417 10.26 27.48 -8.82
CA THR A 417 10.64 27.87 -10.17
C THR A 417 9.85 27.07 -11.24
N ASN A 418 9.66 27.56 -12.47
CA ASN A 418 8.87 26.88 -13.53
C ASN A 418 9.75 26.10 -14.53
N GLY A 419 9.58 24.77 -14.68
CA GLY A 419 10.17 23.95 -15.77
C GLY A 419 10.64 22.53 -15.39
N THR A 420 11.29 21.84 -16.33
CA THR A 420 11.81 20.47 -16.21
C THR A 420 12.93 20.33 -15.16
N ALA A 421 13.72 21.38 -14.94
CA ALA A 421 14.82 21.36 -13.98
C ALA A 421 14.32 21.12 -12.54
N GLN A 422 13.12 21.58 -12.21
CA GLN A 422 12.55 21.47 -10.88
C GLN A 422 11.86 20.15 -10.63
N ALA A 423 11.17 19.63 -11.65
CA ALA A 423 10.68 18.26 -11.59
C ALA A 423 11.85 17.31 -11.28
N TYR A 424 13.00 17.52 -11.94
CA TYR A 424 14.23 16.78 -11.66
C TYR A 424 14.71 16.95 -10.21
N GLN A 425 14.83 18.19 -9.72
CA GLN A 425 15.30 18.47 -8.36
C GLN A 425 14.39 17.86 -7.30
N GLY A 426 13.07 17.99 -7.45
CA GLY A 426 12.10 17.40 -6.54
C GLY A 426 12.18 15.88 -6.52
N LEU A 427 12.28 15.25 -7.68
CA LEU A 427 12.43 13.81 -7.82
C LEU A 427 13.76 13.31 -7.22
N HIS A 428 14.84 14.04 -7.45
CA HIS A 428 16.16 13.71 -6.91
C HIS A 428 16.18 13.74 -5.35
N LEU A 429 15.61 14.78 -4.74
CA LEU A 429 15.50 14.89 -3.29
C LEU A 429 14.69 13.75 -2.66
N ILE A 430 13.61 13.32 -3.31
CA ILE A 430 12.81 12.18 -2.85
C ILE A 430 13.67 10.92 -2.75
N PHE A 431 14.48 10.63 -3.77
CA PHE A 431 15.33 9.45 -3.77
C PHE A 431 16.51 9.55 -2.78
N ILE A 432 17.01 10.76 -2.48
CA ILE A 432 17.98 10.97 -1.40
C ILE A 432 17.34 10.66 -0.03
N ILE A 433 16.12 11.15 0.24
CA ILE A 433 15.40 10.86 1.49
C ILE A 433 15.14 9.36 1.60
N ALA A 434 14.72 8.74 0.50
CA ALA A 434 14.48 7.30 0.44
C ALA A 434 15.77 6.49 0.68
N LEU A 435 16.92 6.94 0.16
CA LEU A 435 18.24 6.33 0.42
C LEU A 435 18.58 6.39 1.93
N ILE A 436 18.38 7.54 2.57
CA ILE A 436 18.61 7.68 4.01
C ILE A 436 17.75 6.70 4.81
N ALA A 437 16.46 6.57 4.46
CA ALA A 437 15.55 5.62 5.12
C ALA A 437 16.03 4.16 4.97
N ILE A 438 16.53 3.76 3.79
CA ILE A 438 17.07 2.42 3.56
C ILE A 438 18.37 2.17 4.33
N LEU A 439 19.27 3.15 4.39
CA LEU A 439 20.51 3.05 5.17
C LEU A 439 20.21 2.91 6.66
N LEU A 440 19.25 3.67 7.19
CA LEU A 440 18.77 3.51 8.56
C LEU A 440 18.19 2.11 8.81
N GLY A 441 17.40 1.57 7.88
CA GLY A 441 16.89 0.21 7.96
C GLY A 441 18.00 -0.83 7.96
N TRP A 442 19.01 -0.65 7.13
CA TRP A 442 20.17 -1.55 7.10
C TRP A 442 20.98 -1.49 8.42
N MET A 443 21.19 -0.31 8.97
CA MET A 443 21.82 -0.14 10.30
C MET A 443 21.01 -0.84 11.40
N LEU A 444 19.70 -0.64 11.43
CA LEU A 444 18.80 -1.34 12.35
C LEU A 444 18.93 -2.87 12.23
N ASN A 445 18.97 -3.40 11.01
CA ASN A 445 19.18 -4.82 10.80
C ASN A 445 20.51 -5.33 11.39
N GLN A 446 21.60 -4.53 11.32
CA GLN A 446 22.89 -4.95 11.91
C GLN A 446 22.84 -5.04 13.44
N ILE A 447 22.10 -4.13 14.07
CA ILE A 447 22.01 -4.04 15.55
C ILE A 447 21.10 -5.16 16.10
N THR A 448 19.98 -5.42 15.47
CA THR A 448 18.90 -6.27 16.01
C THR A 448 19.12 -7.76 15.90
N TRP A 449 20.00 -8.21 15.02
CA TRP A 449 20.39 -9.63 14.96
C TRP A 449 21.57 -9.97 15.87
N LYS A 450 21.99 -9.05 16.71
CA LYS A 450 22.95 -9.32 17.79
C LYS A 450 22.25 -9.63 19.13
N LEU A 451 20.94 -9.40 19.19
CA LEU A 451 20.05 -9.71 20.31
C LEU A 451 19.19 -10.93 20.00
#